data_34f7550e0db4d0d675b74fcf7edfacde
#
_entry.id   34f7550e0db4d0d675b74fcf7edfacde
#
_cell.length_a   1.000
_cell.length_b   1.000
_cell.length_c   1.000
_cell.angle_alpha   90.00
_cell.angle_beta   90.00
_cell.angle_gamma   90.00
#
_symmetry.space_group_name_H-M   'P 1'
#
loop_
_entity.id
_entity.type
_entity.pdbx_description
1 polymer ?
#
loop_
_entity_poly.entity_id
_entity_poly.type
_entity_poly.pdbx_seq_one_letter_code
_entity_poly.pdbx_strand_id
1 'polypeptide(L)'
;MLKRKLLYIAPHLSTGGQPQYLYKQIECFKNEFEIEVVEINNVGGEQFAVQKNRIRNSVPLHILGDDKSKILDIIRKYNPDIIHFHEIPQFDLSDDILNKIFDNSKRNYKIVVTTHGSHTNPAEIKYHPDRYVLVSEWSRQKFEPTNVDTSVWEYPIENYTFNKSHFKKELGFESDWKHVLNVGLFAPGKNQAEIFGIAKELERYKIKFHFVGNQAGNFESYWGPLLKDKPSNC
;
A
#
# COMPACT_ATOMS: atom_id res chain seq x y z
N MET A 1 -12.75 -28.40 -10.11
CA MET A 1 -11.29 -28.33 -9.97
C MET A 1 -10.97 -27.80 -8.58
N LEU A 2 -9.93 -28.30 -7.93
CA LEU A 2 -9.42 -27.70 -6.70
C LEU A 2 -8.86 -26.31 -7.03
N LYS A 3 -9.18 -25.30 -6.21
CA LYS A 3 -8.59 -23.97 -6.35
C LYS A 3 -7.09 -24.01 -6.05
N ARG A 4 -6.30 -23.21 -6.79
CA ARG A 4 -4.90 -22.98 -6.43
C ARG A 4 -4.81 -22.17 -5.14
N LYS A 5 -3.76 -22.42 -4.37
CA LYS A 5 -3.51 -21.76 -3.09
C LYS A 5 -2.59 -20.56 -3.25
N LEU A 6 -3.05 -19.38 -2.82
CA LEU A 6 -2.33 -18.13 -2.89
C LEU A 6 -2.10 -17.59 -1.47
N LEU A 7 -0.84 -17.47 -1.07
CA LEU A 7 -0.43 -16.87 0.19
C LEU A 7 0.08 -15.46 -0.04
N TYR A 8 -0.67 -14.45 0.40
CA TYR A 8 -0.19 -13.08 0.45
C TYR A 8 0.62 -12.82 1.72
N ILE A 9 1.74 -12.12 1.59
CA ILE A 9 2.59 -11.72 2.71
C ILE A 9 2.85 -10.23 2.62
N ALA A 10 2.45 -9.47 3.64
CA ALA A 10 2.58 -8.02 3.70
C ALA A 10 3.34 -7.56 4.95
N PRO A 11 4.17 -6.51 4.86
CA PRO A 11 4.86 -5.98 6.03
C PRO A 11 3.89 -5.49 7.10
N HIS A 12 2.81 -4.82 6.72
CA HIS A 12 1.74 -4.38 7.61
C HIS A 12 0.40 -4.26 6.87
N LEU A 13 -0.70 -4.27 7.62
CA LEU A 13 -2.07 -4.10 7.12
C LEU A 13 -2.79 -2.90 7.76
N SER A 14 -2.04 -1.90 8.19
CA SER A 14 -2.61 -0.63 8.70
C SER A 14 -3.23 0.21 7.57
N THR A 15 -3.45 1.50 7.77
CA THR A 15 -3.94 2.38 6.69
C THR A 15 -2.87 2.60 5.61
N GLY A 16 -3.32 2.94 4.40
CA GLY A 16 -2.44 3.30 3.30
C GLY A 16 -2.79 2.62 1.99
N GLY A 17 -2.05 2.98 0.94
CA GLY A 17 -2.29 2.46 -0.40
C GLY A 17 -1.99 0.98 -0.54
N GLN A 18 -0.89 0.49 0.03
CA GLN A 18 -0.49 -0.91 -0.09
C GLN A 18 -1.51 -1.88 0.55
N PRO A 19 -2.00 -1.70 1.80
CA PRO A 19 -3.06 -2.56 2.34
C PRO A 19 -4.38 -2.46 1.57
N GLN A 20 -4.71 -1.28 1.03
CA GLN A 20 -5.89 -1.10 0.17
C GLN A 20 -5.75 -1.87 -1.13
N TYR A 21 -4.58 -1.83 -1.75
CA TYR A 21 -4.28 -2.56 -2.97
C TYR A 21 -4.39 -4.08 -2.75
N LEU A 22 -3.79 -4.59 -1.67
CA LEU A 22 -3.91 -5.99 -1.29
C LEU A 22 -5.37 -6.41 -1.08
N TYR A 23 -6.15 -5.61 -0.35
CA TYR A 23 -7.58 -5.89 -0.16
C TYR A 23 -8.32 -5.99 -1.49
N LYS A 24 -8.06 -5.08 -2.43
CA LYS A 24 -8.68 -5.12 -3.76
C LYS A 24 -8.27 -6.35 -4.57
N GLN A 25 -7.01 -6.77 -4.47
CA GLN A 25 -6.57 -8.02 -5.10
C GLN A 25 -7.29 -9.25 -4.51
N ILE A 26 -7.45 -9.30 -3.18
CA ILE A 26 -8.20 -10.38 -2.53
C ILE A 26 -9.63 -10.44 -3.08
N GLU A 27 -10.32 -9.29 -3.15
CA GLU A 27 -11.68 -9.23 -3.68
C GLU A 27 -11.78 -9.70 -5.14
N CYS A 28 -10.76 -9.40 -5.96
CA CYS A 28 -10.70 -9.87 -7.34
C CYS A 28 -10.49 -11.39 -7.45
N PHE A 29 -9.63 -11.96 -6.59
CA PHE A 29 -9.15 -13.33 -6.78
C PHE A 29 -9.77 -14.39 -5.86
N LYS A 30 -10.48 -14.01 -4.79
CA LYS A 30 -11.04 -14.96 -3.80
C LYS A 30 -11.98 -16.03 -4.38
N ASN A 31 -12.56 -15.78 -5.54
CA ASN A 31 -13.41 -16.77 -6.22
C ASN A 31 -12.61 -17.80 -7.02
N GLU A 32 -11.39 -17.47 -7.45
CA GLU A 32 -10.53 -18.32 -8.28
C GLU A 32 -9.47 -19.04 -7.45
N PHE A 33 -9.00 -18.41 -6.38
CA PHE A 33 -7.98 -18.92 -5.49
C PHE A 33 -8.52 -19.20 -4.09
N GLU A 34 -7.93 -20.18 -3.41
CA GLU A 34 -7.96 -20.28 -1.96
C GLU A 34 -6.87 -19.32 -1.44
N ILE A 35 -7.25 -18.33 -0.61
CA ILE A 35 -6.35 -17.25 -0.22
C ILE A 35 -6.19 -17.23 1.30
N GLU A 36 -4.93 -17.15 1.75
CA GLU A 36 -4.57 -16.76 3.12
C GLU A 36 -3.63 -15.55 3.10
N VAL A 37 -3.60 -14.80 4.20
CA VAL A 37 -2.77 -13.58 4.33
C VAL A 37 -1.90 -13.68 5.57
N VAL A 38 -0.65 -13.22 5.45
CA VAL A 38 0.30 -13.06 6.56
C VAL A 38 0.66 -11.59 6.69
N GLU A 39 0.49 -11.02 7.89
CA GLU A 39 1.04 -9.74 8.29
C GLU A 39 2.31 -9.95 9.11
N ILE A 40 3.43 -9.31 8.71
CA ILE A 40 4.73 -9.51 9.34
C ILE A 40 4.87 -8.71 10.65
N ASN A 41 4.56 -7.40 10.63
CA ASN A 41 4.98 -6.47 11.68
C ASN A 41 3.86 -6.01 12.64
N ASN A 42 2.60 -6.42 12.48
CA ASN A 42 1.47 -6.02 13.34
C ASN A 42 1.46 -4.51 13.69
N VAL A 43 1.63 -3.66 12.70
CA VAL A 43 1.73 -2.21 12.88
C VAL A 43 0.36 -1.56 12.95
N GLY A 44 0.21 -0.59 13.85
CA GLY A 44 -0.96 0.30 13.93
C GLY A 44 -1.94 -0.08 15.05
N GLY A 45 -2.49 0.95 15.69
CA GLY A 45 -3.60 0.80 16.64
C GLY A 45 -4.93 0.50 15.94
N GLU A 46 -5.99 0.23 16.69
CA GLU A 46 -7.31 -0.12 16.16
C GLU A 46 -7.89 0.93 15.19
N GLN A 47 -7.62 2.21 15.43
CA GLN A 47 -8.04 3.31 14.55
C GLN A 47 -7.42 3.24 13.15
N PHE A 48 -6.30 2.53 13.00
CA PHE A 48 -5.61 2.34 11.73
C PHE A 48 -5.82 0.94 11.13
N ALA A 49 -6.72 0.15 11.71
CA ALA A 49 -6.93 -1.25 11.32
C ALA A 49 -8.02 -1.47 10.27
N VAL A 50 -8.47 -0.42 9.57
CA VAL A 50 -9.62 -0.51 8.63
C VAL A 50 -9.40 -1.59 7.58
N GLN A 51 -8.25 -1.60 6.92
CA GLN A 51 -7.95 -2.59 5.88
C GLN A 51 -7.69 -3.97 6.47
N LYS A 52 -7.00 -4.05 7.61
CA LYS A 52 -6.78 -5.29 8.35
C LYS A 52 -8.09 -5.99 8.70
N ASN A 53 -9.08 -5.23 9.19
CA ASN A 53 -10.40 -5.76 9.55
C ASN A 53 -11.16 -6.25 8.31
N ARG A 54 -11.11 -5.52 7.20
CA ARG A 54 -11.71 -5.95 5.93
C ARG A 54 -11.10 -7.25 5.44
N ILE A 55 -9.78 -7.37 5.45
CA ILE A 55 -9.05 -8.57 5.03
C ILE A 55 -9.42 -9.74 5.94
N ARG A 56 -9.37 -9.56 7.27
CA ARG A 56 -9.74 -10.60 8.26
C ARG A 56 -11.16 -11.13 8.07
N ASN A 57 -12.08 -10.27 7.66
CA ASN A 57 -13.47 -10.67 7.37
C ASN A 57 -13.65 -11.39 6.03
N SER A 58 -12.67 -11.27 5.13
CA SER A 58 -12.74 -11.87 3.79
C SER A 58 -12.00 -13.19 3.68
N VAL A 59 -10.83 -13.32 4.34
CA VAL A 59 -9.93 -14.48 4.25
C VAL A 59 -9.19 -14.71 5.57
N PRO A 60 -8.64 -15.93 5.82
CA PRO A 60 -7.79 -16.20 6.99
C PRO A 60 -6.60 -15.25 7.04
N LEU A 61 -6.36 -14.65 8.22
CA LEU A 61 -5.27 -13.73 8.47
C LEU A 61 -4.39 -14.23 9.62
N HIS A 62 -3.11 -14.39 9.35
CA HIS A 62 -2.06 -14.70 10.30
C HIS A 62 -1.26 -13.44 10.64
N ILE A 63 -0.94 -13.23 11.90
CA ILE A 63 -0.12 -12.10 12.36
C ILE A 63 1.12 -12.68 13.06
N LEU A 64 2.31 -12.34 12.56
CA LEU A 64 3.56 -12.88 13.11
C LEU A 64 4.01 -12.11 14.36
N GLY A 65 3.94 -10.80 14.32
CA GLY A 65 4.46 -9.95 15.40
C GLY A 65 5.97 -10.13 15.59
N ASP A 66 6.38 -10.44 16.83
CA ASP A 66 7.81 -10.55 17.17
C ASP A 66 8.46 -11.84 16.64
N ASP A 67 7.69 -12.93 16.53
CA ASP A 67 8.20 -14.22 16.05
C ASP A 67 7.96 -14.40 14.55
N LYS A 68 8.87 -13.83 13.76
CA LYS A 68 8.78 -13.90 12.29
C LYS A 68 9.09 -15.31 11.74
N SER A 69 9.70 -16.19 12.52
CA SER A 69 10.01 -17.56 12.08
C SER A 69 8.77 -18.42 11.85
N LYS A 70 7.65 -18.09 12.48
CA LYS A 70 6.32 -18.74 12.27
C LYS A 70 5.87 -18.77 10.81
N ILE A 71 6.38 -17.84 9.99
CA ILE A 71 6.05 -17.80 8.55
C ILE A 71 6.41 -19.13 7.86
N LEU A 72 7.50 -19.79 8.26
CA LEU A 72 7.93 -21.06 7.67
C LEU A 72 6.94 -22.19 7.98
N ASP A 73 6.37 -22.20 9.19
CA ASP A 73 5.36 -23.18 9.58
C ASP A 73 4.03 -22.94 8.85
N ILE A 74 3.65 -21.66 8.68
CA ILE A 74 2.46 -21.29 7.89
C ILE A 74 2.62 -21.76 6.45
N ILE A 75 3.74 -21.45 5.79
CA ILE A 75 4.03 -21.88 4.41
C ILE A 75 3.96 -23.41 4.31
N ARG A 76 4.62 -24.12 5.22
CA ARG A 76 4.62 -25.59 5.20
C ARG A 76 3.23 -26.18 5.39
N LYS A 77 2.43 -25.65 6.33
CA LYS A 77 1.09 -26.14 6.65
C LYS A 77 0.09 -25.82 5.54
N TYR A 78 0.12 -24.59 5.03
CA TYR A 78 -0.78 -24.13 4.00
C TYR A 78 -0.44 -24.74 2.64
N ASN A 79 0.85 -24.99 2.37
CA ASN A 79 1.37 -25.54 1.11
C ASN A 79 0.85 -24.76 -0.10
N PRO A 80 1.26 -23.46 -0.26
CA PRO A 80 0.76 -22.61 -1.33
C PRO A 80 1.30 -23.02 -2.70
N ASP A 81 0.57 -22.73 -3.77
CA ASP A 81 1.05 -22.76 -5.15
C ASP A 81 1.81 -21.48 -5.50
N ILE A 82 1.41 -20.36 -4.87
CA ILE A 82 1.99 -19.04 -5.08
C ILE A 82 2.15 -18.33 -3.73
N ILE A 83 3.33 -17.78 -3.51
CA ILE A 83 3.60 -16.79 -2.45
C ILE A 83 3.73 -15.42 -3.10
N HIS A 84 2.93 -14.44 -2.65
CA HIS A 84 2.96 -13.10 -3.17
C HIS A 84 3.30 -12.10 -2.07
N PHE A 85 4.52 -11.59 -2.09
CA PHE A 85 4.95 -10.55 -1.17
C PHE A 85 4.48 -9.16 -1.64
N HIS A 86 3.94 -8.39 -0.72
CA HIS A 86 3.61 -6.98 -0.89
C HIS A 86 4.67 -6.11 -0.24
N GLU A 87 5.73 -5.86 -0.89
CA GLU A 87 7.02 -5.21 -0.67
C GLU A 87 8.18 -6.21 -0.70
N ILE A 88 9.39 -5.67 -0.79
CA ILE A 88 10.63 -6.44 -0.86
C ILE A 88 10.88 -7.08 0.51
N PRO A 89 10.84 -8.42 0.62
CA PRO A 89 10.80 -9.09 1.92
C PRO A 89 12.08 -8.98 2.75
N GLN A 90 13.22 -8.66 2.12
CA GLN A 90 14.49 -8.51 2.84
C GLN A 90 14.54 -7.33 3.81
N PHE A 91 13.59 -6.39 3.72
CA PHE A 91 13.49 -5.29 4.66
C PHE A 91 12.78 -5.67 5.96
N ASP A 92 12.07 -6.79 5.96
CA ASP A 92 11.22 -7.22 7.08
C ASP A 92 11.59 -8.59 7.65
N LEU A 93 12.21 -9.47 6.86
CA LEU A 93 12.57 -10.82 7.22
C LEU A 93 14.08 -11.03 7.18
N SER A 94 14.60 -11.85 8.09
CA SER A 94 16.02 -12.18 8.15
C SER A 94 16.47 -13.06 6.98
N ASP A 95 17.77 -13.00 6.67
CA ASP A 95 18.39 -13.84 5.65
C ASP A 95 18.17 -15.35 5.94
N ASP A 96 18.16 -15.79 7.22
CA ASP A 96 17.90 -17.20 7.59
C ASP A 96 16.50 -17.68 7.18
N ILE A 97 15.50 -16.81 7.26
CA ILE A 97 14.14 -17.09 6.84
C ILE A 97 14.07 -17.06 5.31
N LEU A 98 14.63 -16.02 4.70
CA LEU A 98 14.56 -15.81 3.26
C LEU A 98 15.31 -16.87 2.47
N ASN A 99 16.47 -17.33 2.95
CA ASN A 99 17.21 -18.44 2.36
C ASN A 99 16.37 -19.72 2.27
N LYS A 100 15.46 -19.95 3.23
CA LYS A 100 14.56 -21.13 3.21
C LYS A 100 13.38 -20.93 2.26
N ILE A 101 12.83 -19.70 2.19
CA ILE A 101 11.67 -19.37 1.33
C ILE A 101 12.08 -19.32 -0.15
N PHE A 102 13.26 -18.77 -0.45
CA PHE A 102 13.74 -18.56 -1.82
C PHE A 102 14.60 -19.72 -2.35
N ASP A 103 14.79 -20.81 -1.58
CA ASP A 103 15.56 -21.98 -2.04
C ASP A 103 14.85 -22.69 -3.20
N ASN A 104 15.27 -22.36 -4.42
CA ASN A 104 14.70 -22.92 -5.65
C ASN A 104 14.83 -24.46 -5.75
N SER A 105 15.77 -25.06 -5.02
CA SER A 105 15.96 -26.51 -5.03
C SER A 105 14.94 -27.27 -4.17
N LYS A 106 14.26 -26.57 -3.26
CA LYS A 106 13.35 -27.17 -2.28
C LYS A 106 11.90 -26.69 -2.35
N ARG A 107 11.68 -25.50 -2.94
CA ARG A 107 10.33 -24.96 -3.04
C ARG A 107 9.53 -25.57 -4.18
N ASN A 108 8.25 -25.78 -3.95
CA ASN A 108 7.28 -26.24 -4.94
C ASN A 108 6.25 -25.17 -5.33
N TYR A 109 6.51 -23.91 -4.97
CA TYR A 109 5.66 -22.76 -5.25
C TYR A 109 6.39 -21.70 -6.08
N LYS A 110 5.62 -20.81 -6.68
CA LYS A 110 6.14 -19.61 -7.34
C LYS A 110 6.14 -18.41 -6.39
N ILE A 111 7.11 -17.52 -6.54
CA ILE A 111 7.22 -16.30 -5.75
C ILE A 111 6.95 -15.10 -6.67
N VAL A 112 6.03 -14.25 -6.23
CA VAL A 112 5.72 -12.95 -6.83
C VAL A 112 6.01 -11.87 -5.79
N VAL A 113 6.57 -10.75 -6.23
CA VAL A 113 6.78 -9.58 -5.36
C VAL A 113 6.15 -8.36 -6.02
N THR A 114 5.24 -7.70 -5.32
CA THR A 114 4.78 -6.34 -5.67
C THR A 114 5.53 -5.35 -4.81
N THR A 115 6.19 -4.35 -5.41
CA THR A 115 6.73 -3.21 -4.67
C THR A 115 5.94 -1.94 -4.98
N HIS A 116 5.63 -1.21 -3.92
CA HIS A 116 4.91 0.06 -3.94
C HIS A 116 5.85 1.26 -3.75
N GLY A 117 7.07 0.99 -3.28
CA GLY A 117 8.08 1.99 -2.98
C GLY A 117 8.77 2.53 -4.23
N SER A 118 8.75 3.86 -4.40
CA SER A 118 9.50 4.53 -5.47
C SER A 118 11.01 4.58 -5.24
N HIS A 119 11.45 4.33 -4.00
CA HIS A 119 12.85 4.46 -3.58
C HIS A 119 13.63 3.14 -3.59
N THR A 120 12.97 2.02 -3.88
CA THR A 120 13.66 0.72 -3.95
C THR A 120 14.70 0.74 -5.08
N ASN A 121 15.95 0.45 -4.71
CA ASN A 121 17.03 0.24 -5.67
C ASN A 121 17.10 -1.25 -6.01
N PRO A 122 16.78 -1.67 -7.23
CA PRO A 122 16.80 -3.09 -7.60
C PRO A 122 18.18 -3.76 -7.47
N ALA A 123 19.26 -3.00 -7.60
CA ALA A 123 20.63 -3.52 -7.46
C ALA A 123 20.98 -3.97 -6.02
N GLU A 124 20.21 -3.54 -5.02
CA GLU A 124 20.40 -3.88 -3.61
C GLU A 124 19.54 -5.09 -3.17
N ILE A 125 18.72 -5.63 -4.08
CA ILE A 125 17.85 -6.76 -3.80
C ILE A 125 18.66 -8.05 -3.89
N LYS A 126 18.67 -8.81 -2.80
CA LYS A 126 19.38 -10.11 -2.72
C LYS A 126 18.51 -11.29 -3.16
N TYR A 127 17.21 -11.21 -2.88
CA TYR A 127 16.24 -12.30 -3.07
C TYR A 127 15.28 -11.97 -4.20
N HIS A 128 15.56 -12.48 -5.38
CA HIS A 128 14.76 -12.25 -6.56
C HIS A 128 13.60 -13.25 -6.67
N PRO A 129 12.35 -12.79 -6.93
CA PRO A 129 11.20 -13.65 -7.16
C PRO A 129 11.23 -14.28 -8.56
N ASP A 130 10.24 -15.13 -8.85
CA ASP A 130 9.98 -15.56 -10.24
C ASP A 130 9.42 -14.40 -11.07
N ARG A 131 8.69 -13.45 -10.45
CA ARG A 131 8.14 -12.26 -11.13
C ARG A 131 7.99 -11.08 -10.20
N TYR A 132 8.32 -9.90 -10.72
CA TYR A 132 7.93 -8.63 -10.11
C TYR A 132 6.62 -8.11 -10.69
N VAL A 133 5.74 -7.61 -9.82
CA VAL A 133 4.54 -6.85 -10.18
C VAL A 133 4.74 -5.42 -9.72
N LEU A 134 4.76 -4.48 -10.64
CA LEU A 134 5.02 -3.07 -10.38
C LEU A 134 3.71 -2.29 -10.53
N VAL A 135 3.56 -1.23 -9.75
CA VAL A 135 2.32 -0.43 -9.71
C VAL A 135 2.27 0.65 -10.80
N SER A 136 3.32 0.76 -11.61
CA SER A 136 3.38 1.69 -12.74
C SER A 136 4.46 1.26 -13.74
N GLU A 137 4.32 1.73 -14.98
CA GLU A 137 5.33 1.51 -16.02
C GLU A 137 6.67 2.17 -15.66
N TRP A 138 6.64 3.33 -15.04
CA TRP A 138 7.85 4.00 -14.54
C TRP A 138 8.61 3.15 -13.51
N SER A 139 7.89 2.50 -12.59
CA SER A 139 8.51 1.56 -11.65
C SER A 139 9.06 0.33 -12.38
N ARG A 140 8.34 -0.20 -13.39
CA ARG A 140 8.75 -1.37 -14.16
C ARG A 140 10.11 -1.15 -14.83
N GLN A 141 10.31 0.00 -15.48
CA GLN A 141 11.56 0.34 -16.16
C GLN A 141 12.77 0.29 -15.20
N LYS A 142 12.60 0.64 -13.94
CA LYS A 142 13.68 0.55 -12.94
C LYS A 142 14.11 -0.89 -12.64
N PHE A 143 13.20 -1.85 -12.81
CA PHE A 143 13.45 -3.26 -12.50
C PHE A 143 13.94 -4.07 -13.72
N GLU A 144 13.95 -3.51 -14.92
CA GLU A 144 14.51 -4.16 -16.13
C GLU A 144 15.92 -4.72 -15.93
N PRO A 145 16.86 -4.00 -15.27
CA PRO A 145 18.22 -4.51 -15.07
C PRO A 145 18.32 -5.77 -14.21
N THR A 146 17.27 -6.17 -13.50
CA THR A 146 17.27 -7.40 -12.69
C THR A 146 17.21 -8.67 -13.53
N ASN A 147 16.83 -8.59 -14.81
CA ASN A 147 16.53 -9.73 -15.69
C ASN A 147 15.47 -10.70 -15.17
N VAL A 148 14.63 -10.25 -14.23
CA VAL A 148 13.46 -10.99 -13.72
C VAL A 148 12.23 -10.55 -14.50
N ASP A 149 11.33 -11.47 -14.78
CA ASP A 149 10.04 -11.15 -15.39
C ASP A 149 9.32 -10.04 -14.63
N THR A 150 8.80 -9.05 -15.34
CA THR A 150 8.07 -7.92 -14.78
C THR A 150 6.69 -7.79 -15.41
N SER A 151 5.72 -7.32 -14.63
CA SER A 151 4.40 -6.91 -15.13
C SER A 151 3.93 -5.66 -14.38
N VAL A 152 3.02 -4.91 -14.99
CA VAL A 152 2.40 -3.73 -14.36
C VAL A 152 0.97 -4.07 -13.97
N TRP A 153 0.65 -3.87 -12.69
CA TRP A 153 -0.71 -3.91 -12.19
C TRP A 153 -0.96 -2.61 -11.43
N GLU A 154 -1.64 -1.71 -12.09
CA GLU A 154 -2.00 -0.42 -11.49
C GLU A 154 -3.00 -0.59 -10.35
N TYR A 155 -3.11 0.43 -9.49
CA TYR A 155 -4.10 0.42 -8.42
C TYR A 155 -5.51 0.35 -9.01
N PRO A 156 -6.34 -0.64 -8.64
CA PRO A 156 -7.71 -0.72 -9.09
C PRO A 156 -8.52 0.43 -8.49
N ILE A 157 -9.12 1.23 -9.37
CA ILE A 157 -9.98 2.35 -9.00
C ILE A 157 -11.42 1.96 -9.33
N GLU A 158 -12.32 2.14 -8.36
CA GLU A 158 -13.75 1.95 -8.60
C GLU A 158 -14.30 3.11 -9.42
N ASN A 159 -15.06 2.79 -10.45
CA ASN A 159 -15.81 3.80 -11.20
C ASN A 159 -17.06 4.19 -10.40
N TYR A 160 -16.95 5.29 -9.69
CA TYR A 160 -18.11 5.89 -9.03
C TYR A 160 -18.81 6.86 -9.99
N THR A 161 -20.08 6.63 -10.26
CA THR A 161 -20.95 7.66 -10.83
C THR A 161 -21.49 8.51 -9.68
N PHE A 162 -21.15 9.79 -9.66
CA PHE A 162 -21.64 10.70 -8.62
C PHE A 162 -22.11 12.02 -9.20
N ASN A 163 -23.14 12.57 -8.57
CA ASN A 163 -23.64 13.90 -8.90
C ASN A 163 -22.79 14.95 -8.15
N LYS A 164 -21.91 15.63 -8.88
CA LYS A 164 -20.98 16.62 -8.32
C LYS A 164 -21.71 17.75 -7.57
N SER A 165 -22.83 18.21 -8.09
CA SER A 165 -23.61 19.29 -7.47
C SER A 165 -24.25 18.85 -6.15
N HIS A 166 -24.74 17.61 -6.09
CA HIS A 166 -25.26 17.01 -4.85
C HIS A 166 -24.21 16.96 -3.76
N PHE A 167 -23.02 16.42 -4.06
CA PHE A 167 -21.94 16.30 -3.07
C PHE A 167 -21.38 17.65 -2.63
N LYS A 168 -21.27 18.63 -3.54
CA LYS A 168 -20.89 19.99 -3.13
C LYS A 168 -21.85 20.56 -2.10
N LYS A 169 -23.16 20.40 -2.30
CA LYS A 169 -24.19 20.85 -1.37
C LYS A 169 -24.13 20.10 -0.04
N GLU A 170 -24.00 18.79 -0.08
CA GLU A 170 -23.90 17.92 1.11
C GLU A 170 -22.70 18.29 1.98
N LEU A 171 -21.55 18.59 1.37
CA LEU A 171 -20.32 19.00 2.04
C LEU A 171 -20.30 20.50 2.42
N GLY A 172 -21.35 21.26 2.11
CA GLY A 172 -21.42 22.69 2.38
C GLY A 172 -20.44 23.53 1.55
N PHE A 173 -20.06 23.04 0.36
CA PHE A 173 -19.14 23.73 -0.52
C PHE A 173 -19.85 24.81 -1.34
N GLU A 174 -19.22 25.97 -1.45
CA GLU A 174 -19.72 27.08 -2.26
C GLU A 174 -19.77 26.66 -3.75
N SER A 175 -20.91 26.82 -4.39
CA SER A 175 -21.17 26.33 -5.75
C SER A 175 -20.30 27.00 -6.82
N ASP A 176 -19.96 28.28 -6.63
CA ASP A 176 -19.20 29.14 -7.53
C ASP A 176 -17.67 29.11 -7.24
N TRP A 177 -17.25 28.40 -6.21
CA TRP A 177 -15.85 28.19 -5.89
C TRP A 177 -15.29 26.91 -6.52
N LYS A 178 -14.01 26.97 -6.86
CA LYS A 178 -13.24 25.76 -7.17
C LYS A 178 -12.70 25.16 -5.87
N HIS A 179 -12.79 23.85 -5.73
CA HIS A 179 -12.29 23.14 -4.58
C HIS A 179 -11.16 22.20 -5.00
N VAL A 180 -10.00 22.33 -4.38
CA VAL A 180 -8.81 21.51 -4.58
C VAL A 180 -8.66 20.61 -3.36
N LEU A 181 -8.53 19.31 -3.56
CA LEU A 181 -8.41 18.32 -2.50
C LEU A 181 -7.02 17.70 -2.51
N ASN A 182 -6.33 17.74 -1.36
CA ASN A 182 -5.14 16.96 -1.09
C ASN A 182 -5.48 15.87 -0.06
N VAL A 183 -5.29 14.61 -0.42
CA VAL A 183 -5.54 13.46 0.47
C VAL A 183 -4.24 12.75 0.75
N GLY A 184 -3.92 12.54 2.03
CA GLY A 184 -2.75 11.77 2.43
C GLY A 184 -2.26 12.06 3.84
N LEU A 185 -1.30 11.27 4.28
CA LEU A 185 -0.60 11.51 5.54
C LEU A 185 0.06 12.90 5.52
N PHE A 186 -0.02 13.64 6.62
CA PHE A 186 0.67 14.92 6.76
C PHE A 186 2.15 14.67 7.04
N ALA A 187 2.92 14.62 5.95
CA ALA A 187 4.34 14.26 5.99
C ALA A 187 5.11 14.92 4.85
N PRO A 188 6.43 15.16 5.01
CA PRO A 188 7.26 15.79 3.99
C PRO A 188 7.15 15.16 2.60
N GLY A 189 7.09 13.83 2.53
CA GLY A 189 6.97 13.10 1.27
C GLY A 189 5.63 13.29 0.52
N LYS A 190 4.65 13.97 1.12
CA LYS A 190 3.37 14.36 0.49
C LYS A 190 3.34 15.83 0.06
N ASN A 191 4.39 16.56 0.38
CA ASN A 191 4.69 17.92 -0.11
C ASN A 191 3.55 18.94 0.08
N GLN A 192 2.84 18.88 1.21
CA GLN A 192 1.78 19.86 1.51
C GLN A 192 2.31 21.30 1.59
N ALA A 193 3.59 21.48 1.93
CA ALA A 193 4.23 22.79 2.01
C ALA A 193 4.16 23.54 0.66
N GLU A 194 4.43 22.86 -0.45
CA GLU A 194 4.30 23.45 -1.78
C GLU A 194 2.85 23.82 -2.10
N ILE A 195 1.90 22.96 -1.71
CA ILE A 195 0.48 23.23 -1.93
C ILE A 195 0.03 24.45 -1.12
N PHE A 196 0.53 24.67 0.09
CA PHE A 196 0.29 25.92 0.84
C PHE A 196 0.88 27.15 0.14
N GLY A 197 2.07 27.03 -0.46
CA GLY A 197 2.64 28.09 -1.29
C GLY A 197 1.72 28.47 -2.46
N ILE A 198 1.25 27.47 -3.21
CA ILE A 198 0.30 27.65 -4.31
C ILE A 198 -1.03 28.25 -3.80
N ALA A 199 -1.55 27.79 -2.68
CA ALA A 199 -2.77 28.31 -2.10
C ALA A 199 -2.64 29.79 -1.75
N LYS A 200 -1.52 30.20 -1.18
CA LYS A 200 -1.21 31.60 -0.84
C LYS A 200 -1.20 32.51 -2.08
N GLU A 201 -0.60 32.07 -3.17
CA GLU A 201 -0.61 32.82 -4.43
C GLU A 201 -2.01 32.98 -5.02
N LEU A 202 -2.90 32.03 -4.72
CA LEU A 202 -4.26 31.95 -5.24
C LEU A 202 -5.34 32.50 -4.29
N GLU A 203 -4.98 33.11 -3.15
CA GLU A 203 -5.94 33.64 -2.17
C GLU A 203 -6.95 34.65 -2.74
N ARG A 204 -6.55 35.41 -3.76
CA ARG A 204 -7.43 36.40 -4.43
C ARG A 204 -8.49 35.76 -5.36
N TYR A 205 -8.41 34.46 -5.60
CA TYR A 205 -9.34 33.76 -6.48
C TYR A 205 -10.36 32.96 -5.66
N LYS A 206 -11.50 32.63 -6.27
CA LYS A 206 -12.51 31.72 -5.68
C LYS A 206 -12.04 30.26 -5.74
N ILE A 207 -10.94 29.97 -5.05
CA ILE A 207 -10.34 28.62 -4.96
C ILE A 207 -10.10 28.31 -3.49
N LYS A 208 -10.61 27.16 -3.04
CA LYS A 208 -10.43 26.67 -1.67
C LYS A 208 -9.67 25.35 -1.68
N PHE A 209 -8.70 25.22 -0.78
CA PHE A 209 -7.89 24.03 -0.64
C PHE A 209 -8.33 23.24 0.59
N HIS A 210 -8.50 21.94 0.43
CA HIS A 210 -8.91 21.02 1.49
C HIS A 210 -7.82 19.99 1.69
N PHE A 211 -7.40 19.78 2.93
CA PHE A 211 -6.42 18.77 3.31
C PHE A 211 -7.10 17.72 4.16
N VAL A 212 -7.07 16.48 3.71
CA VAL A 212 -7.69 15.34 4.38
C VAL A 212 -6.64 14.28 4.62
N GLY A 213 -6.41 13.95 5.88
CA GLY A 213 -5.42 12.94 6.25
C GLY A 213 -5.17 12.83 7.74
N ASN A 214 -4.28 11.95 8.11
CA ASN A 214 -3.85 11.75 9.48
C ASN A 214 -2.51 12.45 9.74
N GLN A 215 -2.37 12.99 10.93
CA GLN A 215 -1.08 13.46 11.45
C GLN A 215 -0.39 12.28 12.14
N ALA A 216 0.82 11.93 11.70
CA ALA A 216 1.67 11.01 12.42
C ALA A 216 2.56 11.79 13.40
N GLY A 217 2.72 11.27 14.63
CA GLY A 217 3.45 11.97 15.69
C GLY A 217 4.90 12.32 15.35
N ASN A 218 5.56 11.50 14.53
CA ASN A 218 6.92 11.75 14.05
C ASN A 218 7.04 12.88 13.00
N PHE A 219 5.92 13.45 12.53
CA PHE A 219 5.90 14.55 11.55
C PHE A 219 5.27 15.85 12.09
N GLU A 220 5.08 15.96 13.38
CA GLU A 220 4.53 17.17 14.01
C GLU A 220 5.38 18.41 13.72
N SER A 221 6.70 18.28 13.71
CA SER A 221 7.64 19.36 13.35
C SER A 221 7.50 19.85 11.91
N TYR A 222 6.96 19.03 11.01
CA TYR A 222 6.64 19.41 9.64
C TYR A 222 5.29 20.12 9.55
N TRP A 223 4.25 19.51 10.11
CA TRP A 223 2.87 19.97 9.94
C TRP A 223 2.50 21.14 10.84
N GLY A 224 3.00 21.17 12.06
CA GLY A 224 2.70 22.24 13.03
C GLY A 224 3.02 23.65 12.54
N PRO A 225 4.21 23.93 12.00
CA PRO A 225 4.53 25.23 11.39
C PRO A 225 3.61 25.59 10.22
N LEU A 226 3.30 24.63 9.34
CA LEU A 226 2.42 24.87 8.19
C LEU A 226 1.02 25.31 8.62
N LEU A 227 0.49 24.73 9.69
CA LEU A 227 -0.82 25.13 10.24
C LEU A 227 -0.83 26.54 10.81
N LYS A 228 0.29 27.02 11.38
CA LYS A 228 0.38 28.38 11.92
C LYS A 228 0.34 29.45 10.82
N ASP A 229 0.94 29.14 9.68
CA ASP A 229 1.04 30.05 8.52
C ASP A 229 0.03 29.68 7.42
N LYS A 230 -1.04 29.00 7.79
CA LYS A 230 -2.06 28.51 6.86
C LYS A 230 -2.71 29.65 6.09
N PRO A 231 -2.73 29.60 4.73
CA PRO A 231 -3.44 30.55 3.89
C PRO A 231 -4.94 30.61 4.21
N SER A 232 -5.57 31.77 3.98
CA SER A 232 -6.99 32.01 4.30
C SER A 232 -7.95 31.12 3.51
N ASN A 233 -7.53 30.66 2.35
CA ASN A 233 -8.27 29.79 1.45
C ASN A 233 -8.01 28.26 1.67
N CYS A 234 -7.41 27.90 2.81
CA CYS A 234 -7.17 26.51 3.22
C CYS A 234 -8.05 26.09 4.41
#